data_e36e8e29d50a8feda61bcb167a6b440e
#
_entry.id   e36e8e29d50a8feda61bcb167a6b440e
#
_cell.length_a   1.000
_cell.length_b   1.000
_cell.length_c   1.000
_cell.angle_alpha   90.00
_cell.angle_beta   90.00
_cell.angle_gamma   90.00
#
_symmetry.space_group_name_H-M   'P 1'
#
loop_
_entity.id
_entity.type
_entity.pdbx_description
1 polymer ?
#
loop_
_entity_poly.entity_id
_entity_poly.type
_entity_poly.pdbx_seq_one_letter_code
_entity_poly.pdbx_strand_id
1 'polypeptide(L)' 'MDLFNNLEEKLETILNKFESLKEVNAALQKSLAVKDQALKEAEAALDKVSQEREVIRQRIEKILKRLEILDKGESA' A
#
# COMPACT_ATOMS: atom_id res chain seq x y z
N MET A 1 -44.68 31.79 11.67
CA MET A 1 -43.81 32.94 11.62
C MET A 1 -42.64 32.65 10.70
N ASP A 2 -42.38 33.55 9.78
CA ASP A 2 -41.35 33.36 8.76
C ASP A 2 -39.95 33.23 9.32
N LEU A 3 -39.66 33.97 10.42
CA LEU A 3 -38.35 33.89 11.06
C LEU A 3 -38.07 32.53 11.67
N PHE A 4 -39.03 31.94 12.35
CA PHE A 4 -38.89 30.59 12.92
C PHE A 4 -38.77 29.55 11.83
N ASN A 5 -39.57 29.63 10.77
CA ASN A 5 -39.50 28.71 9.66
C ASN A 5 -38.13 28.76 8.98
N ASN A 6 -37.60 29.97 8.79
CA ASN A 6 -36.28 30.17 8.23
C ASN A 6 -35.18 29.52 9.11
N LEU A 7 -35.28 29.70 10.41
CA LEU A 7 -34.33 29.11 11.36
C LEU A 7 -34.41 27.59 11.36
N GLU A 8 -35.63 27.03 11.32
CA GLU A 8 -35.81 25.58 11.22
C GLU A 8 -35.22 25.03 9.96
N GLU A 9 -35.47 25.66 8.81
CA GLU A 9 -34.92 25.25 7.52
C GLU A 9 -33.41 25.27 7.51
N LYS A 10 -32.81 26.33 8.06
CA LYS A 10 -31.34 26.45 8.17
C LYS A 10 -30.77 25.36 9.08
N LEU A 11 -31.45 25.10 10.18
CA LEU A 11 -31.03 24.04 11.12
C LEU A 11 -31.06 22.69 10.45
N GLU A 12 -32.15 22.37 9.74
CA GLU A 12 -32.26 21.10 8.98
C GLU A 12 -31.16 20.98 7.93
N THR A 13 -30.89 22.06 7.20
CA THR A 13 -29.84 22.07 6.19
C THR A 13 -28.48 21.79 6.83
N ILE A 14 -28.18 22.40 7.98
CA ILE A 14 -26.94 22.21 8.70
C ILE A 14 -26.83 20.76 9.19
N LEU A 15 -27.89 20.22 9.75
CA LEU A 15 -27.92 18.85 10.24
C LEU A 15 -27.72 17.83 9.11
N ASN A 16 -28.36 18.06 7.97
CA ASN A 16 -28.22 17.21 6.79
C ASN A 16 -26.79 17.24 6.26
N LYS A 17 -26.17 18.41 6.21
CA LYS A 17 -24.78 18.56 5.81
C LYS A 17 -23.84 17.87 6.81
N PHE A 18 -24.11 17.98 8.08
CA PHE A 18 -23.32 17.34 9.12
C PHE A 18 -23.37 15.81 8.97
N GLU A 19 -24.58 15.25 8.79
CA GLU A 19 -24.74 13.81 8.58
C GLU A 19 -24.03 13.34 7.31
N SER A 20 -24.17 14.11 6.24
CA SER A 20 -23.51 13.80 4.97
C SER A 20 -21.99 13.78 5.13
N LEU A 21 -21.43 14.78 5.81
CA LEU A 21 -19.99 14.85 6.10
C LEU A 21 -19.53 13.68 6.98
N LYS A 22 -20.35 13.29 7.94
CA LYS A 22 -20.06 12.16 8.82
C LYS A 22 -20.00 10.85 8.03
N GLU A 23 -20.93 10.65 7.09
CA GLU A 23 -20.95 9.48 6.23
C GLU A 23 -19.74 9.45 5.28
N VAL A 24 -19.43 10.57 4.66
CA VAL A 24 -18.27 10.70 3.79
C VAL A 24 -16.98 10.43 4.56
N ASN A 25 -16.89 10.98 5.77
CA ASN A 25 -15.72 10.78 6.62
C ASN A 25 -15.53 9.30 6.98
N ALA A 26 -16.62 8.62 7.35
CA ALA A 26 -16.59 7.19 7.64
C ALA A 26 -16.19 6.36 6.41
N ALA A 27 -16.70 6.71 5.23
CA ALA A 27 -16.34 6.05 3.98
C ALA A 27 -14.87 6.26 3.64
N LEU A 28 -14.35 7.48 3.84
CA LEU A 28 -12.95 7.78 3.61
C LEU A 28 -12.03 7.02 4.57
N GLN A 29 -12.41 6.89 5.83
CA GLN A 29 -11.64 6.12 6.80
C GLN A 29 -11.55 4.64 6.40
N LYS A 30 -12.66 4.07 5.94
CA LYS A 30 -12.67 2.69 5.43
C LYS A 30 -11.79 2.55 4.20
N SER A 31 -11.88 3.48 3.26
CA SER A 31 -11.07 3.48 2.06
C SER A 31 -9.58 3.57 2.38
N LEU A 32 -9.22 4.43 3.33
CA LEU A 32 -7.84 4.55 3.79
C LEU A 32 -7.32 3.26 4.42
N ALA A 33 -8.13 2.61 5.25
CA ALA A 33 -7.76 1.36 5.88
C ALA A 33 -7.50 0.26 4.86
N VAL A 34 -8.37 0.15 3.83
CA VAL A 34 -8.22 -0.82 2.75
C VAL A 34 -6.95 -0.53 1.94
N LYS A 35 -6.71 0.72 1.60
CA LYS A 35 -5.52 1.12 0.83
C LYS A 35 -4.23 0.92 1.63
N ASP A 36 -4.26 1.20 2.92
CA ASP A 36 -3.12 0.98 3.80
C ASP A 36 -2.77 -0.51 3.88
N GLN A 37 -3.78 -1.36 4.02
CA GLN A 37 -3.58 -2.81 4.02
C GLN A 37 -3.02 -3.31 2.69
N ALA A 38 -3.56 -2.83 1.58
CA ALA A 38 -3.07 -3.18 0.25
C ALA A 38 -1.62 -2.74 0.05
N LEU A 39 -1.28 -1.56 0.54
CA LEU A 39 0.09 -1.05 0.47
C LEU A 39 1.05 -1.92 1.28
N LYS A 40 0.69 -2.30 2.48
CA LYS A 40 1.51 -3.18 3.33
C LYS A 40 1.73 -4.54 2.70
N GLU A 41 0.68 -5.11 2.08
CA GLU A 41 0.79 -6.37 1.37
C GLU A 41 1.71 -6.26 0.15
N ALA A 42 1.58 -5.16 -0.60
CA ALA A 42 2.45 -4.92 -1.75
C ALA A 42 3.91 -4.73 -1.33
N GLU A 43 4.16 -4.01 -0.25
CA GLU A 43 5.51 -3.83 0.31
C GLU A 43 6.11 -5.15 0.75
N ALA A 44 5.33 -6.00 1.43
CA ALA A 44 5.78 -7.32 1.86
C ALA A 44 6.11 -8.22 0.65
N ALA A 45 5.28 -8.19 -0.38
CA ALA A 45 5.51 -8.94 -1.61
C ALA A 45 6.77 -8.47 -2.33
N LEU A 46 6.99 -7.16 -2.39
CA LEU A 46 8.18 -6.58 -3.00
C LEU A 46 9.44 -6.96 -2.23
N ASP A 47 9.39 -6.92 -0.92
CA ASP A 47 10.52 -7.32 -0.06
C ASP A 47 10.89 -8.80 -0.28
N LYS A 48 9.88 -9.66 -0.35
CA LYS A 48 10.08 -11.09 -0.63
C LYS A 48 10.76 -11.32 -1.98
N VAL A 49 10.29 -10.65 -3.02
CA VAL A 49 10.88 -10.74 -4.36
C VAL A 49 12.32 -10.23 -4.35
N SER A 50 12.58 -9.13 -3.64
CA SER A 50 13.92 -8.57 -3.51
C SER A 50 14.89 -9.55 -2.83
N GLN A 51 14.43 -10.22 -1.77
CA GLN A 51 15.21 -11.24 -1.08
C GLN A 51 15.48 -12.45 -1.96
N GLU A 52 14.48 -12.92 -2.71
CA GLU A 52 14.63 -14.03 -3.64
C GLU A 52 15.65 -13.70 -4.74
N ARG A 53 15.60 -12.50 -5.29
CA ARG A 53 16.56 -12.04 -6.29
C ARG A 53 17.99 -12.03 -5.74
N GLU A 54 18.17 -11.60 -4.50
CA GLU A 54 19.48 -11.58 -3.86
C GLU A 54 20.03 -13.01 -3.68
N VAL A 55 19.21 -13.95 -3.27
CA VAL A 55 19.60 -15.35 -3.15
C VAL A 55 20.04 -15.92 -4.50
N ILE A 56 19.28 -15.64 -5.56
CA ILE A 56 19.59 -16.07 -6.91
C ILE A 56 20.92 -15.46 -7.36
N ARG A 57 21.11 -14.18 -7.12
CA ARG A 57 22.36 -13.47 -7.47
C ARG A 57 23.57 -14.12 -6.81
N GLN A 58 23.47 -14.44 -5.53
CA GLN A 58 24.54 -15.11 -4.79
C GLN A 58 24.84 -16.50 -5.33
N ARG A 59 23.82 -17.27 -5.72
CA ARG A 59 23.98 -18.58 -6.32
C ARG A 59 24.70 -18.49 -7.67
N ILE A 60 24.32 -17.53 -8.48
CA ILE A 60 24.97 -17.28 -9.78
C ILE A 60 26.44 -16.93 -9.58
N GLU A 61 26.76 -16.08 -8.64
CA GLU A 61 28.15 -15.71 -8.33
C GLU A 61 28.98 -16.93 -7.90
N LYS A 62 28.41 -17.80 -7.09
CA LYS A 62 29.09 -19.04 -6.69
C LYS A 62 29.36 -19.96 -7.86
N ILE A 63 28.40 -20.10 -8.75
CA ILE A 63 28.55 -20.92 -9.96
C ILE A 63 29.62 -20.35 -10.85
N LEU A 64 29.64 -19.03 -11.07
CA LEU A 64 30.65 -18.38 -11.87
C LEU A 64 32.06 -18.56 -11.30
N LYS A 65 32.20 -18.44 -9.99
CA LYS A 65 33.50 -18.67 -9.32
C LYS A 65 33.99 -20.11 -9.50
N ARG A 66 33.08 -21.09 -9.39
CA ARG A 66 33.42 -22.50 -9.60
C ARG A 66 33.85 -22.74 -11.04
N LEU A 67 33.16 -22.14 -12.00
CA LEU A 67 33.53 -22.26 -13.41
C LEU A 67 34.89 -21.60 -13.68
N GLU A 68 35.19 -20.49 -13.07
CA GLU A 68 36.52 -19.85 -13.19
C GLU A 68 37.63 -20.77 -12.65
N ILE A 69 37.40 -21.38 -11.50
CA ILE A 69 38.38 -22.28 -10.89
C ILE A 69 38.61 -23.49 -11.78
N LEU A 70 37.55 -24.09 -12.35
CA LEU A 70 37.66 -25.23 -13.26
C LEU A 70 38.40 -24.83 -14.54
N ASP A 71 38.09 -23.69 -15.09
CA ASP A 71 38.70 -23.18 -16.31
C ASP A 71 40.23 -22.97 -16.11
N LYS A 72 40.62 -22.36 -14.98
CA LYS A 72 42.01 -22.20 -14.60
C LYS A 72 42.70 -23.53 -14.34
N GLY A 73 42.03 -24.49 -13.76
CA GLY A 73 42.54 -25.82 -13.53
C GLY A 73 42.78 -26.58 -14.82
N GLU A 74 41.91 -26.43 -15.80
CA GLU A 74 42.05 -27.03 -17.12
C GLU A 74 43.22 -26.40 -17.92
N SER A 75 43.40 -25.10 -17.76
CA SER A 75 44.47 -24.40 -18.48
C SER A 75 45.86 -24.58 -17.86
N ALA A 76 45.90 -25.08 -16.66
CA ALA A 76 47.14 -25.41 -15.99
C ALA A 76 47.63 -26.80 -16.42
#